data_59b78d48a2349107da8091e3f90d89f4
#
_entry.id   59b78d48a2349107da8091e3f90d89f4
#
_cell.length_a   1.000
_cell.length_b   1.000
_cell.length_c   1.000
_cell.angle_alpha   90.00
_cell.angle_beta   90.00
_cell.angle_gamma   90.00
#
_symmetry.space_group_name_H-M   'P 1'
#
loop_
_entity.id
_entity.type
_entity.pdbx_description
1 polymer ?
#
loop_
_entity_poly.entity_id
_entity_poly.type
_entity_poly.pdbx_seq_one_letter_code
_entity_poly.pdbx_strand_id
1 'polypeptide(L)'
;MTCIALPRVRDNGGMSTPTSTVNSAMTSTVNSAMTSTVNSAVKSALQIGPHAVRPPVVLAPMAGITNAPFRTLCREFSGGKGLFVSEMITTRALVERNEKTMQLIHFDASETPRSIQLYGVDPATVGKAVRMIAEEDLADHIDLNFGCPVPKVTRKGGGSALPYKRNLLRAILREAVSGAGDLPVTMKMRKGIDDDHITYLDAGRIAVEEGVTAIALHGRTAAQHYGGTADWDAIARLKEHVPEIPVLGNGDIWSADDALRMVRSTGCDGVVVGRGCLGRPWLFADLVAAFEGPAGAPAGGPDGYGARPTLREVAAVMVRHATLLGEWIGDEARGVIDFRKHVAWYLKGFAVGSEMRKRLAITSSLAELSEGLEELDLDQTWPVGADGPRGRTSGNNRVVLPDGWLKDPYECAGLGEDAELDTSGG
;
A
#
# COMPACT_ATOMS: atom_id res chain seq x y z
N MET A 1 -27.55 -35.36 55.04
CA MET A 1 -26.59 -35.16 56.14
C MET A 1 -25.69 -33.98 55.69
N THR A 2 -25.58 -32.84 56.22
CA THR A 2 -26.11 -32.10 57.36
C THR A 2 -25.92 -30.61 57.00
N CYS A 3 -26.99 -29.87 57.08
CA CYS A 3 -26.97 -28.39 57.10
C CYS A 3 -26.15 -27.84 58.25
N ILE A 4 -25.55 -26.67 58.11
CA ILE A 4 -25.51 -25.67 59.19
C ILE A 4 -25.58 -24.28 58.53
N ALA A 5 -26.49 -23.46 59.12
CA ALA A 5 -26.90 -22.13 58.68
C ALA A 5 -26.22 -20.99 59.48
N LEU A 6 -26.10 -19.85 58.85
CA LEU A 6 -26.19 -18.41 59.30
C LEU A 6 -25.85 -18.00 60.75
N PRO A 7 -25.37 -16.73 60.93
CA PRO A 7 -26.37 -15.70 61.23
C PRO A 7 -26.18 -14.33 60.57
N ARG A 8 -27.32 -13.62 60.40
CA ARG A 8 -27.49 -12.20 60.08
C ARG A 8 -27.11 -11.33 61.29
N VAL A 9 -26.56 -10.15 61.05
CA VAL A 9 -26.60 -9.02 61.97
C VAL A 9 -27.05 -7.75 61.26
N ARG A 10 -27.87 -6.98 61.95
CA ARG A 10 -28.77 -5.90 61.53
C ARG A 10 -28.08 -4.57 61.27
N ASP A 11 -28.86 -3.75 60.51
CA ASP A 11 -28.73 -2.31 60.27
C ASP A 11 -28.41 -1.49 61.57
N ASN A 12 -27.69 -0.40 61.34
CA ASN A 12 -28.12 0.94 61.76
C ASN A 12 -27.13 2.04 61.26
N GLY A 13 -27.69 3.14 60.77
CA GLY A 13 -27.12 4.47 60.95
C GLY A 13 -26.70 5.16 59.69
N GLY A 14 -27.58 5.99 59.12
CA GLY A 14 -27.31 6.90 58.05
C GLY A 14 -26.29 7.97 58.38
N MET A 15 -25.54 8.37 57.36
CA MET A 15 -24.94 9.70 57.28
C MET A 15 -24.76 10.13 55.83
N SER A 16 -25.18 11.34 55.60
CA SER A 16 -25.25 12.14 54.36
C SER A 16 -24.05 12.04 53.41
N THR A 17 -24.39 11.91 52.15
CA THR A 17 -23.48 12.06 51.00
C THR A 17 -23.02 13.52 50.84
N PRO A 18 -21.72 13.76 50.59
CA PRO A 18 -21.28 14.97 49.89
C PRO A 18 -21.21 14.70 48.41
N THR A 19 -21.88 15.53 47.67
CA THR A 19 -22.00 15.64 46.21
C THR A 19 -20.67 15.59 45.48
N SER A 20 -20.60 14.73 44.48
CA SER A 20 -19.52 14.56 43.53
C SER A 20 -19.40 15.75 42.56
N THR A 21 -18.52 16.68 42.85
CA THR A 21 -18.10 17.72 41.86
C THR A 21 -16.62 17.62 41.47
N VAL A 22 -15.89 16.62 41.95
CA VAL A 22 -14.44 16.49 41.73
C VAL A 22 -14.11 15.54 40.53
N ASN A 23 -15.05 14.65 40.17
CA ASN A 23 -14.76 13.64 39.14
C ASN A 23 -14.89 14.10 37.65
N SER A 24 -15.58 15.23 37.40
CA SER A 24 -15.77 15.72 36.03
C SER A 24 -14.52 16.44 35.47
N ALA A 25 -13.77 17.13 36.31
CA ALA A 25 -12.58 17.85 35.90
C ALA A 25 -11.36 16.93 35.64
N MET A 26 -11.22 15.86 36.49
CA MET A 26 -10.12 14.90 36.26
C MET A 26 -10.33 14.02 35.03
N THR A 27 -11.56 13.63 34.75
CA THR A 27 -11.86 12.81 33.55
C THR A 27 -11.66 13.59 32.24
N SER A 28 -12.01 14.89 32.24
CA SER A 28 -11.79 15.74 31.06
C SER A 28 -10.31 16.05 30.85
N THR A 29 -9.52 16.22 31.89
CA THR A 29 -8.08 16.49 31.80
C THR A 29 -7.29 15.25 31.38
N VAL A 30 -7.67 14.05 31.85
CA VAL A 30 -7.04 12.79 31.46
C VAL A 30 -7.38 12.47 29.98
N ASN A 31 -8.64 12.65 29.56
CA ASN A 31 -9.02 12.45 28.16
C ASN A 31 -8.37 13.48 27.23
N SER A 32 -8.25 14.74 27.63
CA SER A 32 -7.57 15.77 26.83
C SER A 32 -6.06 15.52 26.76
N ALA A 33 -5.42 15.06 27.82
CA ALA A 33 -4.00 14.70 27.83
C ALA A 33 -3.73 13.42 27.03
N MET A 34 -4.59 12.40 27.10
CA MET A 34 -4.47 11.20 26.27
C MET A 34 -4.70 11.51 24.78
N THR A 35 -5.66 12.39 24.44
CA THR A 35 -5.92 12.79 23.07
C THR A 35 -4.77 13.61 22.48
N SER A 36 -4.14 14.49 23.28
CA SER A 36 -2.99 15.29 22.83
C SER A 36 -1.71 14.46 22.70
N THR A 37 -1.50 13.47 23.56
CA THR A 37 -0.33 12.55 23.49
C THR A 37 -0.44 11.58 22.32
N VAL A 38 -1.64 11.13 21.98
CA VAL A 38 -1.88 10.22 20.84
C VAL A 38 -1.66 10.93 19.51
N ASN A 39 -1.98 12.21 19.38
CA ASN A 39 -1.74 12.98 18.14
C ASN A 39 -0.29 13.43 17.95
N SER A 40 0.53 13.47 19.01
CA SER A 40 1.96 13.79 18.88
C SER A 40 2.78 12.64 18.27
N ALA A 41 2.23 11.42 18.20
CA ALA A 41 2.89 10.25 17.62
C ALA A 41 2.77 10.15 16.09
N VAL A 42 1.81 10.84 15.47
CA VAL A 42 1.61 10.82 14.02
C VAL A 42 2.49 11.90 13.40
N LYS A 43 3.51 11.51 12.63
CA LYS A 43 4.38 12.45 11.94
C LYS A 43 3.60 13.22 10.87
N SER A 44 3.86 14.52 10.75
CA SER A 44 3.24 15.37 9.72
C SER A 44 3.87 15.19 8.34
N ALA A 45 5.06 14.58 8.27
CA ALA A 45 5.78 14.33 7.03
C ALA A 45 6.67 13.09 7.15
N LEU A 46 6.84 12.40 6.02
CA LEU A 46 7.82 11.35 5.79
C LEU A 46 8.95 11.94 4.96
N GLN A 47 10.18 11.86 5.47
CA GLN A 47 11.35 12.29 4.71
C GLN A 47 11.93 11.11 3.93
N ILE A 48 12.01 11.26 2.60
CA ILE A 48 12.64 10.31 1.68
C ILE A 48 13.70 11.08 0.87
N GLY A 49 14.96 10.99 1.28
CA GLY A 49 16.01 11.84 0.73
C GLY A 49 15.62 13.33 0.83
N PRO A 50 15.64 14.09 -0.29
CA PRO A 50 15.24 15.50 -0.30
C PRO A 50 13.73 15.72 -0.23
N HIS A 51 12.91 14.67 -0.43
CA HIS A 51 11.45 14.80 -0.54
C HIS A 51 10.75 14.70 0.81
N ALA A 52 9.97 15.73 1.15
CA ALA A 52 9.07 15.73 2.30
C ALA A 52 7.66 15.32 1.86
N VAL A 53 7.33 14.03 1.97
CA VAL A 53 6.01 13.48 1.62
C VAL A 53 4.99 13.86 2.70
N ARG A 54 3.98 14.63 2.33
CA ARG A 54 2.91 15.12 3.22
C ARG A 54 1.54 14.82 2.63
N PRO A 55 0.63 14.19 3.37
CA PRO A 55 0.90 13.42 4.59
C PRO A 55 1.81 12.20 4.32
N PRO A 56 2.28 11.48 5.34
CA PRO A 56 3.16 10.32 5.20
C PRO A 56 2.40 9.08 4.67
N VAL A 57 1.81 9.23 3.50
CA VAL A 57 0.97 8.23 2.81
C VAL A 57 1.52 7.95 1.42
N VAL A 58 1.68 6.68 1.11
CA VAL A 58 2.22 6.21 -0.17
C VAL A 58 1.23 5.28 -0.86
N LEU A 59 0.96 5.49 -2.15
CA LEU A 59 0.26 4.51 -2.99
C LEU A 59 1.20 3.33 -3.27
N ALA A 60 0.77 2.12 -2.89
CA ALA A 60 1.54 0.91 -3.14
C ALA A 60 1.65 0.62 -4.64
N PRO A 61 2.83 0.21 -5.14
CA PRO A 61 2.97 -0.32 -6.48
C PRO A 61 2.14 -1.59 -6.66
N MET A 62 1.27 -1.63 -7.66
CA MET A 62 0.41 -2.76 -7.96
C MET A 62 0.38 -2.98 -9.49
N ALA A 63 1.00 -4.09 -9.95
CA ALA A 63 1.09 -4.43 -11.37
C ALA A 63 -0.29 -4.48 -12.05
N GLY A 64 -0.42 -3.84 -13.20
CA GLY A 64 -1.65 -3.69 -13.95
C GLY A 64 -2.68 -2.74 -13.32
N ILE A 65 -2.34 -2.01 -12.24
CA ILE A 65 -3.27 -1.14 -11.50
C ILE A 65 -2.73 0.28 -11.38
N THR A 66 -1.50 0.44 -10.84
CA THR A 66 -0.94 1.77 -10.53
C THR A 66 -0.20 2.38 -11.72
N ASN A 67 -0.82 2.23 -12.91
CA ASN A 67 -0.46 2.97 -14.11
C ASN A 67 -0.72 4.49 -13.93
N ALA A 68 -0.24 5.31 -14.86
CA ALA A 68 -0.40 6.75 -14.80
C ALA A 68 -1.88 7.18 -14.60
N PRO A 69 -2.89 6.64 -15.33
CA PRO A 69 -4.30 6.93 -15.11
C PRO A 69 -4.79 6.74 -13.67
N PHE A 70 -4.47 5.63 -13.05
CA PHE A 70 -4.92 5.37 -11.69
C PHE A 70 -4.19 6.25 -10.65
N ARG A 71 -2.89 6.51 -10.85
CA ARG A 71 -2.15 7.46 -10.01
C ARG A 71 -2.73 8.87 -10.15
N THR A 72 -3.08 9.30 -11.37
CA THR A 72 -3.75 10.59 -11.61
C THR A 72 -5.05 10.71 -10.81
N LEU A 73 -5.92 9.70 -10.85
CA LEU A 73 -7.15 9.69 -10.04
C LEU A 73 -6.86 9.82 -8.54
N CYS A 74 -5.94 9.02 -8.02
CA CYS A 74 -5.58 9.09 -6.60
C CYS A 74 -5.04 10.47 -6.21
N ARG A 75 -4.27 11.11 -7.11
CA ARG A 75 -3.72 12.46 -6.93
C ARG A 75 -4.80 13.54 -7.02
N GLU A 76 -5.74 13.43 -7.95
CA GLU A 76 -6.90 14.34 -8.03
C GLU A 76 -7.64 14.39 -6.69
N PHE A 77 -7.92 13.24 -6.09
CA PHE A 77 -8.61 13.15 -4.79
C PHE A 77 -7.75 13.62 -3.61
N SER A 78 -6.45 13.40 -3.63
CA SER A 78 -5.56 13.85 -2.56
C SER A 78 -5.16 15.32 -2.65
N GLY A 79 -5.52 16.02 -3.73
CA GLY A 79 -4.99 17.36 -4.04
C GLY A 79 -3.48 17.35 -4.32
N GLY A 80 -2.96 16.27 -4.91
CA GLY A 80 -1.54 16.09 -5.23
C GLY A 80 -0.66 15.71 -4.03
N LYS A 81 -1.26 15.47 -2.86
CA LYS A 81 -0.54 15.16 -1.62
C LYS A 81 -0.28 13.67 -1.46
N GLY A 82 0.87 13.32 -0.84
CA GLY A 82 1.34 11.94 -0.71
C GLY A 82 2.39 11.57 -1.76
N LEU A 83 2.75 10.29 -1.84
CA LEU A 83 3.66 9.73 -2.84
C LEU A 83 2.97 8.62 -3.63
N PHE A 84 3.08 8.65 -4.96
CA PHE A 84 2.40 7.71 -5.84
C PHE A 84 3.42 6.92 -6.64
N VAL A 85 3.63 5.64 -6.23
CA VAL A 85 4.65 4.78 -6.85
C VAL A 85 4.07 4.10 -8.10
N SER A 86 4.86 4.06 -9.18
CA SER A 86 4.49 3.40 -10.43
C SER A 86 4.29 1.88 -10.25
N GLU A 87 3.81 1.23 -11.30
CA GLU A 87 3.88 -0.23 -11.41
C GLU A 87 5.33 -0.71 -11.37
N MET A 88 5.51 -1.99 -11.02
CA MET A 88 6.81 -2.66 -11.04
C MET A 88 7.36 -2.76 -12.46
N ILE A 89 8.56 -2.26 -12.68
CA ILE A 89 9.31 -2.21 -13.93
C ILE A 89 10.53 -3.13 -13.85
N THR A 90 10.71 -4.02 -14.82
CA THR A 90 11.92 -4.84 -14.85
C THR A 90 13.12 -4.02 -15.30
N THR A 91 14.23 -4.13 -14.55
CA THR A 91 15.48 -3.43 -14.85
C THR A 91 16.01 -3.80 -16.23
N ARG A 92 15.92 -5.06 -16.61
CA ARG A 92 16.34 -5.54 -17.95
C ARG A 92 15.56 -4.87 -19.07
N ALA A 93 14.23 -4.86 -19.01
CA ALA A 93 13.40 -4.24 -20.05
C ALA A 93 13.60 -2.72 -20.12
N LEU A 94 13.93 -2.07 -19.00
CA LEU A 94 14.28 -0.65 -18.98
C LEU A 94 15.60 -0.38 -19.70
N VAL A 95 16.65 -1.14 -19.38
CA VAL A 95 17.96 -1.01 -20.03
C VAL A 95 17.89 -1.29 -21.52
N GLU A 96 17.06 -2.23 -21.94
CA GLU A 96 16.80 -2.56 -23.36
C GLU A 96 15.84 -1.57 -24.04
N ARG A 97 15.33 -0.56 -23.31
CA ARG A 97 14.38 0.44 -23.83
C ARG A 97 13.15 -0.16 -24.50
N ASN A 98 12.62 -1.24 -23.92
CA ASN A 98 11.39 -1.85 -24.39
C ASN A 98 10.26 -0.81 -24.45
N GLU A 99 9.58 -0.69 -25.60
CA GLU A 99 8.56 0.35 -25.85
C GLU A 99 7.47 0.39 -24.76
N LYS A 100 6.94 -0.78 -24.38
CA LYS A 100 5.94 -0.88 -23.30
C LYS A 100 6.50 -0.41 -21.97
N THR A 101 7.75 -0.74 -21.68
CA THR A 101 8.43 -0.29 -20.45
C THR A 101 8.62 1.23 -20.45
N MET A 102 9.04 1.80 -21.59
CA MET A 102 9.19 3.26 -21.72
C MET A 102 7.85 3.99 -21.58
N GLN A 103 6.73 3.42 -22.05
CA GLN A 103 5.40 3.95 -21.77
C GLN A 103 5.03 3.90 -20.28
N LEU A 104 5.37 2.82 -19.57
CA LEU A 104 5.07 2.66 -18.14
C LEU A 104 5.82 3.65 -17.25
N ILE A 105 7.01 4.09 -17.62
CA ILE A 105 7.82 5.07 -16.89
C ILE A 105 7.52 6.52 -17.24
N HIS A 106 6.54 6.73 -18.12
CA HIS A 106 6.10 8.09 -18.44
C HIS A 106 5.25 8.63 -17.27
N PHE A 107 5.66 9.79 -16.75
CA PHE A 107 4.97 10.53 -15.72
C PHE A 107 4.28 11.76 -16.29
N ASP A 108 3.08 12.08 -15.79
CA ASP A 108 2.43 13.36 -16.09
C ASP A 108 3.26 14.52 -15.52
N ALA A 109 3.31 15.65 -16.24
CA ALA A 109 4.09 16.82 -15.83
C ALA A 109 3.69 17.38 -14.43
N SER A 110 2.47 17.09 -13.98
CA SER A 110 1.98 17.44 -12.64
C SER A 110 2.36 16.43 -11.57
N GLU A 111 2.93 15.26 -11.93
CA GLU A 111 3.28 14.20 -10.98
C GLU A 111 4.63 14.46 -10.33
N THR A 112 4.62 14.98 -9.11
CA THR A 112 5.83 15.32 -8.33
C THR A 112 5.67 14.84 -6.89
N PRO A 113 6.68 14.11 -6.33
CA PRO A 113 7.82 13.54 -7.04
C PRO A 113 7.44 12.37 -7.94
N ARG A 114 8.16 12.19 -9.07
CA ARG A 114 8.04 11.04 -9.95
C ARG A 114 8.67 9.82 -9.29
N SER A 115 7.89 8.82 -8.95
CA SER A 115 8.34 7.66 -8.18
C SER A 115 8.20 6.37 -8.99
N ILE A 116 9.34 5.74 -9.29
CA ILE A 116 9.42 4.51 -10.08
C ILE A 116 9.74 3.31 -9.21
N GLN A 117 9.03 2.17 -9.40
CA GLN A 117 9.43 0.92 -8.77
C GLN A 117 10.16 0.02 -9.76
N LEU A 118 11.37 -0.40 -9.39
CA LEU A 118 12.18 -1.35 -10.15
C LEU A 118 12.14 -2.76 -9.56
N TYR A 119 12.25 -3.74 -10.43
CA TYR A 119 12.45 -5.15 -10.11
C TYR A 119 13.64 -5.69 -10.90
N GLY A 120 14.57 -6.33 -10.22
CA GLY A 120 15.72 -6.97 -10.82
C GLY A 120 16.31 -8.03 -9.90
N VAL A 121 17.07 -8.99 -10.47
CA VAL A 121 17.76 -10.06 -9.75
C VAL A 121 19.26 -10.06 -10.04
N ASP A 122 19.72 -9.31 -11.02
CA ASP A 122 21.14 -9.13 -11.35
C ASP A 122 21.65 -7.75 -10.90
N PRO A 123 22.64 -7.69 -10.00
CA PRO A 123 23.16 -6.42 -9.48
C PRO A 123 23.65 -5.46 -10.58
N ALA A 124 24.35 -5.98 -11.59
CA ALA A 124 24.91 -5.15 -12.65
C ALA A 124 23.82 -4.50 -13.52
N THR A 125 22.77 -5.26 -13.84
CA THR A 125 21.60 -4.75 -14.60
C THR A 125 20.80 -3.74 -13.78
N VAL A 126 20.61 -3.99 -12.47
CA VAL A 126 19.97 -3.03 -11.57
C VAL A 126 20.77 -1.73 -11.52
N GLY A 127 22.08 -1.78 -11.34
CA GLY A 127 22.93 -0.60 -11.35
C GLY A 127 22.89 0.18 -12.67
N LYS A 128 22.85 -0.50 -13.82
CA LYS A 128 22.67 0.13 -15.14
C LYS A 128 21.32 0.84 -15.27
N ALA A 129 20.23 0.17 -14.85
CA ALA A 129 18.88 0.73 -14.91
C ALA A 129 18.75 1.98 -14.03
N VAL A 130 19.30 1.93 -12.83
CA VAL A 130 19.27 3.05 -11.88
C VAL A 130 20.09 4.24 -12.41
N ARG A 131 21.30 4.01 -12.93
CA ARG A 131 22.11 5.06 -13.57
C ARG A 131 21.37 5.71 -14.76
N MET A 132 20.73 4.92 -15.60
CA MET A 132 19.91 5.43 -16.71
C MET A 132 18.81 6.37 -16.20
N ILE A 133 18.11 6.00 -15.11
CA ILE A 133 17.08 6.86 -14.51
C ILE A 133 17.68 8.18 -14.02
N ALA A 134 18.82 8.14 -13.36
CA ALA A 134 19.47 9.32 -12.81
C ALA A 134 20.04 10.24 -13.91
N GLU A 135 20.75 9.68 -14.89
CA GLU A 135 21.40 10.41 -15.96
C GLU A 135 20.42 11.04 -16.97
N GLU A 136 19.28 10.36 -17.21
CA GLU A 136 18.26 10.81 -18.16
C GLU A 136 17.07 11.54 -17.47
N ASP A 137 17.16 11.81 -16.17
CA ASP A 137 16.12 12.50 -15.38
C ASP A 137 14.73 11.85 -15.56
N LEU A 138 14.66 10.52 -15.47
CA LEU A 138 13.41 9.79 -15.70
C LEU A 138 12.51 9.72 -14.46
N ALA A 139 13.06 9.89 -13.25
CA ALA A 139 12.31 9.90 -12.00
C ALA A 139 13.05 10.68 -10.90
N ASP A 140 12.31 11.06 -9.83
CA ASP A 140 12.83 11.78 -8.66
C ASP A 140 13.07 10.83 -7.46
N HIS A 141 12.56 9.60 -7.53
CA HIS A 141 12.64 8.59 -6.49
C HIS A 141 12.59 7.19 -7.08
N ILE A 142 13.41 6.28 -6.55
CA ILE A 142 13.48 4.87 -6.97
C ILE A 142 13.09 3.98 -5.79
N ASP A 143 12.11 3.10 -5.99
CA ASP A 143 11.74 2.04 -5.04
C ASP A 143 12.12 0.67 -5.60
N LEU A 144 12.68 -0.22 -4.78
CA LEU A 144 13.08 -1.57 -5.17
C LEU A 144 12.09 -2.61 -4.67
N ASN A 145 11.66 -3.52 -5.55
CA ASN A 145 10.67 -4.55 -5.24
C ASN A 145 11.30 -5.82 -4.69
N PHE A 146 11.13 -6.04 -3.40
CA PHE A 146 11.46 -7.29 -2.69
C PHE A 146 10.23 -7.91 -2.01
N GLY A 147 9.03 -7.64 -2.55
CA GLY A 147 7.78 -8.08 -1.94
C GLY A 147 6.80 -8.79 -2.87
N CYS A 148 7.05 -8.86 -4.17
CA CYS A 148 6.16 -9.52 -5.13
C CYS A 148 6.14 -11.05 -4.87
N PRO A 149 4.98 -11.67 -4.55
CA PRO A 149 4.90 -13.09 -4.25
C PRO A 149 4.50 -13.95 -5.45
N VAL A 150 4.35 -13.34 -6.63
CA VAL A 150 3.81 -14.00 -7.83
C VAL A 150 4.80 -15.07 -8.32
N PRO A 151 4.37 -16.31 -8.65
CA PRO A 151 5.25 -17.37 -9.12
C PRO A 151 6.14 -17.02 -10.33
N LYS A 152 5.66 -16.14 -11.23
CA LYS A 152 6.44 -15.64 -12.36
C LYS A 152 7.72 -14.91 -11.91
N VAL A 153 7.68 -14.27 -10.72
CA VAL A 153 8.78 -13.51 -10.12
C VAL A 153 9.62 -14.40 -9.19
N THR A 154 8.98 -15.11 -8.26
CA THR A 154 9.68 -15.87 -7.22
C THR A 154 10.41 -17.11 -7.76
N ARG A 155 9.91 -17.77 -8.81
CA ARG A 155 10.63 -18.89 -9.47
C ARG A 155 11.97 -18.48 -10.08
N LYS A 156 12.16 -17.18 -10.29
CA LYS A 156 13.40 -16.57 -10.76
C LYS A 156 14.20 -15.92 -9.63
N GLY A 157 13.91 -16.28 -8.38
CA GLY A 157 14.61 -15.78 -7.20
C GLY A 157 14.35 -14.32 -6.85
N GLY A 158 13.42 -13.65 -7.54
CA GLY A 158 13.15 -12.23 -7.35
C GLY A 158 12.00 -11.94 -6.39
N GLY A 159 11.66 -10.67 -6.26
CA GLY A 159 10.59 -10.21 -5.37
C GLY A 159 10.77 -10.70 -3.95
N SER A 160 9.74 -11.32 -3.38
CA SER A 160 9.76 -11.80 -1.99
C SER A 160 10.70 -12.99 -1.72
N ALA A 161 11.25 -13.62 -2.74
CA ALA A 161 12.25 -14.69 -2.59
C ALA A 161 13.67 -14.13 -2.34
N LEU A 162 13.98 -12.95 -2.89
CA LEU A 162 15.33 -12.41 -2.96
C LEU A 162 15.93 -12.05 -1.59
N PRO A 163 15.20 -11.48 -0.62
CA PRO A 163 15.76 -11.13 0.69
C PRO A 163 16.34 -12.33 1.48
N TYR A 164 16.00 -13.55 1.11
CA TYR A 164 16.63 -14.74 1.69
C TYR A 164 18.12 -14.86 1.33
N LYS A 165 18.52 -14.44 0.12
CA LYS A 165 19.90 -14.42 -0.35
C LYS A 165 20.59 -13.11 0.06
N ARG A 166 21.11 -13.07 1.30
CA ARG A 166 21.63 -11.85 1.96
C ARG A 166 22.72 -11.14 1.17
N ASN A 167 23.70 -11.90 0.64
CA ASN A 167 24.79 -11.32 -0.13
C ASN A 167 24.33 -10.79 -1.49
N LEU A 168 23.36 -11.46 -2.14
CA LEU A 168 22.75 -10.98 -3.39
C LEU A 168 21.94 -9.72 -3.15
N LEU A 169 21.12 -9.67 -2.09
CA LEU A 169 20.39 -8.48 -1.69
C LEU A 169 21.35 -7.30 -1.48
N ARG A 170 22.42 -7.52 -0.73
CA ARG A 170 23.48 -6.52 -0.47
C ARG A 170 24.09 -5.99 -1.77
N ALA A 171 24.45 -6.88 -2.69
CA ALA A 171 25.03 -6.50 -3.97
C ALA A 171 24.08 -5.66 -4.82
N ILE A 172 22.79 -6.04 -4.86
CA ILE A 172 21.75 -5.28 -5.61
C ILE A 172 21.55 -3.90 -4.99
N LEU A 173 21.43 -3.81 -3.67
CA LEU A 173 21.21 -2.52 -2.99
C LEU A 173 22.41 -1.60 -3.17
N ARG A 174 23.63 -2.13 -3.06
CA ARG A 174 24.87 -1.37 -3.29
C ARG A 174 24.94 -0.79 -4.71
N GLU A 175 24.67 -1.61 -5.71
CA GLU A 175 24.67 -1.15 -7.11
C GLU A 175 23.57 -0.13 -7.37
N ALA A 176 22.40 -0.31 -6.78
CA ALA A 176 21.30 0.63 -6.92
C ALA A 176 21.62 1.98 -6.26
N VAL A 177 22.05 1.99 -5.01
CA VAL A 177 22.37 3.23 -4.28
C VAL A 177 23.56 3.94 -4.93
N SER A 178 24.62 3.20 -5.30
CA SER A 178 25.78 3.79 -5.99
C SER A 178 25.41 4.36 -7.36
N GLY A 179 24.52 3.70 -8.09
CA GLY A 179 24.05 4.16 -9.42
C GLY A 179 23.09 5.33 -9.37
N ALA A 180 22.40 5.55 -8.25
CA ALA A 180 21.37 6.58 -8.09
C ALA A 180 21.92 8.00 -7.92
N GLY A 181 23.18 8.16 -7.53
CA GLY A 181 23.74 9.48 -7.21
C GLY A 181 22.94 10.12 -6.07
N ASP A 182 22.36 11.28 -6.33
CA ASP A 182 21.56 12.04 -5.35
C ASP A 182 20.09 11.57 -5.25
N LEU A 183 19.63 10.69 -6.14
CA LEU A 183 18.27 10.18 -6.09
C LEU A 183 18.07 9.24 -4.89
N PRO A 184 17.02 9.44 -4.08
CA PRO A 184 16.73 8.54 -2.97
C PRO A 184 16.29 7.16 -3.47
N VAL A 185 16.87 6.12 -2.88
CA VAL A 185 16.51 4.72 -3.11
C VAL A 185 15.79 4.19 -1.88
N THR A 186 14.59 3.64 -2.08
CA THR A 186 13.82 2.92 -1.05
C THR A 186 13.62 1.47 -1.44
N MET A 187 13.14 0.67 -0.51
CA MET A 187 12.74 -0.71 -0.82
C MET A 187 11.41 -1.10 -0.18
N LYS A 188 10.65 -1.91 -0.91
CA LYS A 188 9.42 -2.51 -0.41
C LYS A 188 9.55 -4.02 -0.35
N MET A 189 9.31 -4.61 0.85
CA MET A 189 9.47 -6.04 1.09
C MET A 189 8.29 -6.66 1.82
N ARG A 190 8.29 -8.00 1.91
CA ARG A 190 7.45 -8.81 2.80
C ARG A 190 8.27 -9.30 3.99
N LYS A 191 7.58 -9.84 5.04
CA LYS A 191 8.27 -10.33 6.24
C LYS A 191 9.10 -11.60 6.01
N GLY A 192 8.91 -12.30 4.90
CA GLY A 192 9.66 -13.50 4.53
C GLY A 192 8.99 -14.28 3.40
N ILE A 193 9.53 -15.46 3.11
CA ILE A 193 9.00 -16.40 2.12
C ILE A 193 7.79 -17.12 2.72
N ASP A 194 7.97 -17.74 3.87
CA ASP A 194 7.00 -18.45 4.69
C ASP A 194 7.35 -18.26 6.18
N ASP A 195 6.70 -18.99 7.08
CA ASP A 195 6.90 -18.82 8.52
C ASP A 195 8.25 -19.42 8.99
N ASP A 196 8.85 -20.34 8.22
CA ASP A 196 10.17 -20.92 8.50
C ASP A 196 11.31 -20.06 7.93
N HIS A 197 11.02 -19.19 6.96
CA HIS A 197 12.01 -18.37 6.26
C HIS A 197 11.65 -16.86 6.36
N ILE A 198 11.71 -16.35 7.58
CA ILE A 198 11.52 -14.93 7.90
C ILE A 198 12.81 -14.16 7.59
N THR A 199 12.72 -13.05 6.87
CA THR A 199 13.88 -12.34 6.32
C THR A 199 13.94 -10.85 6.64
N TYR A 200 12.85 -10.24 7.10
CA TYR A 200 12.68 -8.78 7.11
C TYR A 200 13.65 -8.04 8.04
N LEU A 201 14.10 -8.62 9.15
CA LEU A 201 15.03 -7.96 10.06
C LEU A 201 16.43 -7.91 9.44
N ASP A 202 16.95 -9.04 8.94
CA ASP A 202 18.23 -9.07 8.26
C ASP A 202 18.23 -8.17 7.01
N ALA A 203 17.16 -8.24 6.21
CA ALA A 203 17.01 -7.39 5.02
C ALA A 203 16.97 -5.90 5.39
N GLY A 204 16.30 -5.55 6.49
CA GLY A 204 16.27 -4.20 7.01
C GLY A 204 17.66 -3.69 7.41
N ARG A 205 18.44 -4.49 8.11
CA ARG A 205 19.81 -4.13 8.49
C ARG A 205 20.71 -3.96 7.27
N ILE A 206 20.63 -4.88 6.31
CA ILE A 206 21.38 -4.76 5.05
C ILE A 206 20.99 -3.48 4.31
N ALA A 207 19.71 -3.11 4.29
CA ALA A 207 19.24 -1.88 3.64
C ALA A 207 19.87 -0.62 4.26
N VAL A 208 19.91 -0.53 5.58
CA VAL A 208 20.57 0.57 6.30
C VAL A 208 22.06 0.65 5.95
N GLU A 209 22.75 -0.49 6.01
CA GLU A 209 24.19 -0.59 5.73
C GLU A 209 24.55 -0.19 4.29
N GLU A 210 23.66 -0.44 3.34
CA GLU A 210 23.88 -0.09 1.92
C GLU A 210 23.27 1.29 1.52
N GLY A 211 22.72 2.06 2.48
CA GLY A 211 22.32 3.44 2.25
C GLY A 211 20.90 3.62 1.68
N VAL A 212 20.02 2.63 1.84
CA VAL A 212 18.58 2.76 1.52
C VAL A 212 17.95 3.82 2.41
N THR A 213 17.15 4.73 1.83
CA THR A 213 16.61 5.89 2.55
C THR A 213 15.29 5.65 3.29
N ALA A 214 14.54 4.60 2.95
CA ALA A 214 13.36 4.16 3.69
C ALA A 214 12.96 2.72 3.31
N ILE A 215 12.24 2.03 4.19
CA ILE A 215 11.77 0.65 3.99
C ILE A 215 10.26 0.59 4.18
N ALA A 216 9.55 -0.05 3.24
CA ALA A 216 8.15 -0.39 3.39
C ALA A 216 7.98 -1.90 3.65
N LEU A 217 7.34 -2.28 4.77
CA LEU A 217 7.12 -3.67 5.13
C LEU A 217 5.64 -4.06 4.99
N HIS A 218 5.35 -5.03 4.12
CA HIS A 218 4.06 -5.72 4.12
C HIS A 218 4.11 -6.85 5.17
N GLY A 219 3.26 -6.76 6.19
CA GLY A 219 3.20 -7.69 7.33
C GLY A 219 2.71 -9.11 6.99
N ARG A 220 2.97 -9.61 5.78
CA ARG A 220 2.66 -10.97 5.33
C ARG A 220 3.88 -11.64 4.73
N THR A 221 3.95 -12.97 4.80
CA THR A 221 4.91 -13.76 4.02
C THR A 221 4.47 -13.88 2.55
N ALA A 222 5.37 -14.35 1.68
CA ALA A 222 5.03 -14.68 0.30
C ALA A 222 3.95 -15.79 0.24
N ALA A 223 4.07 -16.82 1.06
CA ALA A 223 3.13 -17.95 1.14
C ALA A 223 1.71 -17.50 1.54
N GLN A 224 1.58 -16.51 2.41
CA GLN A 224 0.28 -15.95 2.79
C GLN A 224 -0.39 -15.21 1.62
N HIS A 225 0.35 -14.75 0.61
CA HIS A 225 -0.19 -13.90 -0.45
C HIS A 225 -1.02 -12.74 0.09
N TYR A 226 -2.35 -12.92 0.15
CA TYR A 226 -3.32 -11.95 0.65
C TYR A 226 -4.30 -12.57 1.66
N GLY A 227 -4.07 -13.83 2.08
CA GLY A 227 -4.87 -14.53 3.07
C GLY A 227 -4.48 -14.16 4.50
N GLY A 228 -5.35 -14.51 5.43
CA GLY A 228 -5.17 -14.19 6.85
C GLY A 228 -5.10 -12.69 7.12
N THR A 229 -4.46 -12.31 8.23
CA THR A 229 -4.27 -10.92 8.66
C THR A 229 -2.80 -10.52 8.53
N ALA A 230 -2.52 -9.28 8.17
CA ALA A 230 -1.17 -8.73 8.16
C ALA A 230 -0.65 -8.59 9.61
N ASP A 231 0.54 -9.10 9.86
CA ASP A 231 1.24 -9.01 11.14
C ASP A 231 1.82 -7.60 11.30
N TRP A 232 1.11 -6.73 12.00
CA TRP A 232 1.56 -5.37 12.27
C TRP A 232 2.67 -5.32 13.32
N ASP A 233 2.79 -6.33 14.20
CA ASP A 233 3.91 -6.42 15.15
C ASP A 233 5.25 -6.61 14.43
N ALA A 234 5.27 -7.25 13.26
CA ALA A 234 6.48 -7.31 12.45
C ALA A 234 6.92 -5.91 11.97
N ILE A 235 5.97 -5.00 11.70
CA ILE A 235 6.27 -3.61 11.34
C ILE A 235 6.89 -2.88 12.53
N ALA A 236 6.31 -3.03 13.72
CA ALA A 236 6.85 -2.45 14.96
C ALA A 236 8.27 -2.97 15.23
N ARG A 237 8.48 -4.29 15.17
CA ARG A 237 9.80 -4.91 15.36
C ARG A 237 10.83 -4.41 14.34
N LEU A 238 10.43 -4.22 13.07
CA LEU A 238 11.34 -3.65 12.08
C LEU A 238 11.71 -2.20 12.43
N LYS A 239 10.72 -1.39 12.85
CA LYS A 239 10.96 0.00 13.26
C LYS A 239 11.93 0.12 14.43
N GLU A 240 11.82 -0.78 15.41
CA GLU A 240 12.77 -0.87 16.52
C GLU A 240 14.15 -1.34 16.07
N HIS A 241 14.21 -2.26 15.11
CA HIS A 241 15.45 -2.86 14.61
C HIS A 241 16.30 -1.93 13.74
N VAL A 242 15.64 -1.03 13.00
CA VAL A 242 16.30 -0.05 12.09
C VAL A 242 15.78 1.37 12.36
N PRO A 243 16.10 1.95 13.55
CA PRO A 243 15.64 3.29 13.94
C PRO A 243 16.26 4.41 13.09
N GLU A 244 17.34 4.12 12.36
CA GLU A 244 18.14 5.09 11.60
C GLU A 244 17.38 5.65 10.39
N ILE A 245 16.46 4.86 9.81
CA ILE A 245 15.71 5.25 8.62
C ILE A 245 14.20 5.11 8.82
N PRO A 246 13.38 5.80 8.03
CA PRO A 246 11.93 5.64 8.06
C PRO A 246 11.50 4.22 7.70
N VAL A 247 10.52 3.71 8.47
CA VAL A 247 9.82 2.46 8.18
C VAL A 247 8.35 2.75 7.91
N LEU A 248 7.83 2.27 6.79
CA LEU A 248 6.44 2.42 6.39
C LEU A 248 5.69 1.10 6.57
N GLY A 249 4.51 1.19 7.17
CA GLY A 249 3.64 0.03 7.38
C GLY A 249 2.74 -0.24 6.17
N ASN A 250 2.58 -1.52 5.81
CA ASN A 250 1.70 -1.97 4.74
C ASN A 250 0.96 -3.26 5.11
N GLY A 251 -0.28 -3.36 4.68
CA GLY A 251 -1.16 -4.52 4.84
C GLY A 251 -2.41 -4.20 5.67
N ASP A 252 -3.57 -4.58 5.12
CA ASP A 252 -4.88 -4.45 5.73
C ASP A 252 -5.28 -3.02 6.15
N ILE A 253 -4.90 -2.06 5.33
CA ILE A 253 -5.37 -0.67 5.40
C ILE A 253 -6.55 -0.55 4.43
N TRP A 254 -7.75 -0.51 4.97
CA TRP A 254 -9.01 -0.43 4.23
C TRP A 254 -9.69 0.92 4.40
N SER A 255 -9.29 1.68 5.41
CA SER A 255 -9.81 3.01 5.75
C SER A 255 -8.67 3.92 6.23
N ALA A 256 -8.95 5.21 6.35
CA ALA A 256 -8.02 6.16 6.95
C ALA A 256 -7.79 5.87 8.45
N ASP A 257 -8.81 5.36 9.15
CA ASP A 257 -8.69 4.95 10.55
C ASP A 257 -7.73 3.77 10.72
N ASP A 258 -7.73 2.80 9.76
CA ASP A 258 -6.74 1.72 9.76
C ASP A 258 -5.32 2.26 9.62
N ALA A 259 -5.12 3.27 8.75
CA ALA A 259 -3.83 3.91 8.56
C ALA A 259 -3.32 4.58 9.84
N LEU A 260 -4.18 5.37 10.49
CA LEU A 260 -3.85 6.00 11.77
C LEU A 260 -3.60 4.97 12.87
N ARG A 261 -4.42 3.91 12.93
CA ARG A 261 -4.24 2.81 13.90
C ARG A 261 -2.90 2.10 13.68
N MET A 262 -2.52 1.82 12.43
CA MET A 262 -1.22 1.23 12.10
C MET A 262 -0.07 2.09 12.63
N VAL A 263 -0.06 3.39 12.32
CA VAL A 263 1.00 4.31 12.80
C VAL A 263 1.06 4.33 14.32
N ARG A 264 -0.09 4.42 14.99
CA ARG A 264 -0.17 4.48 16.46
C ARG A 264 0.30 3.19 17.14
N SER A 265 -0.08 2.03 16.58
CA SER A 265 0.22 0.73 17.21
C SER A 265 1.64 0.24 16.91
N THR A 266 2.24 0.65 15.78
CA THR A 266 3.55 0.14 15.37
C THR A 266 4.67 1.17 15.49
N GLY A 267 4.35 2.45 15.65
CA GLY A 267 5.33 3.54 15.63
C GLY A 267 5.99 3.77 14.26
N CYS A 268 5.46 3.18 13.19
CA CYS A 268 5.98 3.40 11.84
C CYS A 268 5.83 4.87 11.40
N ASP A 269 6.69 5.31 10.48
CA ASP A 269 6.82 6.71 10.07
C ASP A 269 5.79 7.15 9.03
N GLY A 270 5.09 6.19 8.42
CA GLY A 270 4.07 6.41 7.42
C GLY A 270 3.45 5.10 6.97
N VAL A 271 2.53 5.17 6.01
CA VAL A 271 1.78 4.01 5.53
C VAL A 271 1.85 3.86 4.02
N VAL A 272 1.80 2.60 3.56
CA VAL A 272 1.69 2.25 2.14
C VAL A 272 0.33 1.59 1.91
N VAL A 273 -0.51 2.22 1.10
CA VAL A 273 -1.89 1.79 0.84
C VAL A 273 -1.97 1.09 -0.51
N GLY A 274 -2.41 -0.18 -0.49
CA GLY A 274 -2.59 -0.98 -1.69
C GLY A 274 -4.07 -1.25 -1.98
N ARG A 275 -4.53 -2.49 -1.75
CA ARG A 275 -5.87 -2.95 -2.11
C ARG A 275 -7.03 -2.11 -1.57
N GLY A 276 -6.82 -1.35 -0.49
CA GLY A 276 -7.85 -0.46 0.07
C GLY A 276 -8.37 0.58 -0.91
N CYS A 277 -7.54 1.06 -1.84
CA CYS A 277 -7.92 2.05 -2.84
C CYS A 277 -8.49 1.45 -4.15
N LEU A 278 -8.56 0.12 -4.32
CA LEU A 278 -9.13 -0.51 -5.52
C LEU A 278 -10.60 -0.14 -5.68
N GLY A 279 -10.95 0.56 -6.76
CA GLY A 279 -12.28 1.12 -6.98
C GLY A 279 -12.69 2.18 -5.94
N ARG A 280 -11.70 2.76 -5.24
CA ARG A 280 -11.88 3.82 -4.22
C ARG A 280 -10.71 4.80 -4.25
N PRO A 281 -10.40 5.46 -5.38
CA PRO A 281 -9.30 6.43 -5.42
C PRO A 281 -9.51 7.59 -4.42
N TRP A 282 -10.74 7.92 -4.08
CA TRP A 282 -11.09 8.92 -3.04
C TRP A 282 -10.63 8.57 -1.63
N LEU A 283 -10.22 7.32 -1.37
CA LEU A 283 -9.58 6.95 -0.09
C LEU A 283 -8.36 7.86 0.21
N PHE A 284 -7.69 8.38 -0.82
CA PHE A 284 -6.58 9.31 -0.63
C PHE A 284 -7.02 10.67 -0.09
N ALA A 285 -8.25 11.15 -0.38
CA ALA A 285 -8.83 12.32 0.29
C ALA A 285 -9.05 12.04 1.78
N ASP A 286 -9.60 10.88 2.11
CA ASP A 286 -9.82 10.46 3.51
C ASP A 286 -8.50 10.37 4.29
N LEU A 287 -7.46 9.80 3.67
CA LEU A 287 -6.12 9.71 4.26
C LEU A 287 -5.51 11.11 4.50
N VAL A 288 -5.61 12.02 3.53
CA VAL A 288 -5.14 13.40 3.69
C VAL A 288 -5.86 14.07 4.86
N ALA A 289 -7.20 13.98 4.90
CA ALA A 289 -7.99 14.57 5.96
C ALA A 289 -7.65 14.00 7.35
N ALA A 290 -7.40 12.69 7.43
CA ALA A 290 -7.08 12.00 8.68
C ALA A 290 -5.71 12.38 9.25
N PHE A 291 -4.72 12.58 8.38
CA PHE A 291 -3.36 12.92 8.82
C PHE A 291 -3.12 14.43 9.02
N GLU A 292 -3.86 15.29 8.31
CA GLU A 292 -3.71 16.75 8.37
C GLU A 292 -4.83 17.44 9.16
N GLY A 293 -5.95 16.77 9.39
CA GLY A 293 -7.08 17.33 10.12
C GLY A 293 -6.74 17.61 11.58
N PRO A 294 -7.45 18.57 12.22
CA PRO A 294 -7.33 18.80 13.65
C PRO A 294 -7.70 17.52 14.41
N ALA A 295 -6.99 17.28 15.51
CA ALA A 295 -7.24 16.14 16.39
C ALA A 295 -8.72 16.04 16.76
N GLY A 296 -9.37 14.95 16.33
CA GLY A 296 -10.77 14.69 16.65
C GLY A 296 -11.79 15.32 15.70
N ALA A 297 -11.39 15.94 14.59
CA ALA A 297 -12.35 16.34 13.58
C ALA A 297 -12.95 15.09 12.90
N PRO A 298 -14.29 14.94 12.91
CA PRO A 298 -14.92 13.89 12.11
C PRO A 298 -14.75 14.24 10.64
N ALA A 299 -13.91 13.52 9.93
CA ALA A 299 -13.95 13.57 8.48
C ALA A 299 -15.09 12.69 8.01
N GLY A 300 -16.05 13.29 7.36
CA GLY A 300 -16.96 12.60 6.45
C GLY A 300 -18.02 11.68 7.04
N GLY A 301 -18.57 11.94 8.22
CA GLY A 301 -19.77 11.22 8.70
C GLY A 301 -19.71 10.78 10.17
N PRO A 302 -20.82 10.28 10.74
CA PRO A 302 -20.93 9.92 12.15
C PRO A 302 -20.02 8.75 12.58
N ASP A 303 -19.40 8.02 11.65
CA ASP A 303 -18.65 6.78 11.91
C ASP A 303 -17.14 6.88 11.60
N GLY A 304 -16.53 8.07 11.51
CA GLY A 304 -15.09 8.25 11.29
C GLY A 304 -14.70 8.84 9.92
N TYR A 305 -13.42 8.72 9.56
CA TYR A 305 -12.88 9.19 8.28
C TYR A 305 -13.34 8.28 7.12
N GLY A 306 -14.15 8.78 6.21
CA GLY A 306 -14.55 8.03 5.03
C GLY A 306 -15.55 8.73 4.14
N ALA A 307 -15.15 9.08 2.92
CA ALA A 307 -16.08 9.51 1.89
C ALA A 307 -17.03 8.36 1.54
N ARG A 308 -18.33 8.66 1.53
CA ARG A 308 -19.41 7.73 1.20
C ARG A 308 -20.16 8.20 -0.04
N PRO A 309 -19.52 8.13 -1.24
CA PRO A 309 -20.12 8.63 -2.46
C PRO A 309 -21.37 7.83 -2.84
N THR A 310 -22.33 8.51 -3.43
CA THR A 310 -23.48 7.88 -4.11
C THR A 310 -23.00 7.06 -5.31
N LEU A 311 -23.84 6.17 -5.83
CA LEU A 311 -23.51 5.43 -7.06
C LEU A 311 -23.28 6.39 -8.25
N ARG A 312 -23.96 7.54 -8.29
CA ARG A 312 -23.77 8.60 -9.30
C ARG A 312 -22.33 9.12 -9.31
N GLU A 313 -21.80 9.44 -8.13
CA GLU A 313 -20.43 9.92 -7.98
C GLU A 313 -19.41 8.82 -8.33
N VAL A 314 -19.68 7.58 -7.92
CA VAL A 314 -18.84 6.41 -8.29
C VAL A 314 -18.85 6.20 -9.81
N ALA A 315 -20.02 6.28 -10.46
CA ALA A 315 -20.16 6.14 -11.92
C ALA A 315 -19.36 7.23 -12.66
N ALA A 316 -19.39 8.47 -12.19
CA ALA A 316 -18.57 9.55 -12.76
C ALA A 316 -17.05 9.24 -12.67
N VAL A 317 -16.59 8.69 -11.53
CA VAL A 317 -15.20 8.27 -11.37
C VAL A 317 -14.85 7.08 -12.27
N MET A 318 -15.78 6.14 -12.48
CA MET A 318 -15.58 5.00 -13.40
C MET A 318 -15.38 5.49 -14.84
N VAL A 319 -16.22 6.40 -15.33
CA VAL A 319 -16.10 7.00 -16.67
C VAL A 319 -14.78 7.76 -16.78
N ARG A 320 -14.44 8.62 -15.79
CA ARG A 320 -13.16 9.34 -15.75
C ARG A 320 -11.96 8.41 -15.82
N HIS A 321 -11.97 7.29 -15.07
CA HIS A 321 -10.89 6.30 -15.11
C HIS A 321 -10.74 5.64 -16.48
N ALA A 322 -11.85 5.23 -17.10
CA ALA A 322 -11.84 4.64 -18.42
C ALA A 322 -11.34 5.63 -19.48
N THR A 323 -11.75 6.91 -19.39
CA THR A 323 -11.27 7.99 -20.26
C THR A 323 -9.76 8.18 -20.14
N LEU A 324 -9.23 8.31 -18.93
CA LEU A 324 -7.80 8.44 -18.68
C LEU A 324 -7.00 7.25 -19.23
N LEU A 325 -7.52 6.03 -19.13
CA LEU A 325 -6.89 4.84 -19.72
C LEU A 325 -6.86 4.91 -21.24
N GLY A 326 -7.95 5.35 -21.88
CA GLY A 326 -8.01 5.55 -23.33
C GLY A 326 -7.02 6.61 -23.82
N GLU A 327 -6.95 7.73 -23.13
CA GLU A 327 -6.00 8.82 -23.40
C GLU A 327 -4.54 8.34 -23.26
N TRP A 328 -4.23 7.64 -22.17
CA TRP A 328 -2.88 7.13 -21.90
C TRP A 328 -2.41 6.05 -22.88
N ILE A 329 -3.33 5.16 -23.31
CA ILE A 329 -3.04 4.11 -24.29
C ILE A 329 -3.04 4.68 -25.73
N GLY A 330 -3.70 5.83 -25.96
CA GLY A 330 -3.94 6.40 -27.29
C GLY A 330 -5.02 5.64 -28.09
N ASP A 331 -5.89 4.88 -27.39
CA ASP A 331 -6.95 4.06 -27.98
C ASP A 331 -8.09 3.90 -26.95
N GLU A 332 -9.24 4.51 -27.22
CA GLU A 332 -10.40 4.48 -26.32
C GLU A 332 -10.85 3.05 -26.04
N ALA A 333 -11.01 2.23 -27.06
CA ALA A 333 -11.52 0.87 -26.92
C ALA A 333 -10.59 0.01 -26.05
N ARG A 334 -9.27 0.10 -26.28
CA ARG A 334 -8.27 -0.57 -25.44
C ARG A 334 -8.30 -0.06 -24.01
N GLY A 335 -8.47 1.23 -23.81
CA GLY A 335 -8.60 1.84 -22.49
C GLY A 335 -9.80 1.29 -21.71
N VAL A 336 -10.96 1.22 -22.36
CA VAL A 336 -12.18 0.64 -21.77
C VAL A 336 -12.01 -0.86 -21.51
N ILE A 337 -11.37 -1.60 -22.40
CA ILE A 337 -11.04 -3.02 -22.19
C ILE A 337 -10.14 -3.20 -20.96
N ASP A 338 -9.12 -2.37 -20.80
CA ASP A 338 -8.25 -2.40 -19.61
C ASP A 338 -8.99 -1.99 -18.34
N PHE A 339 -9.95 -1.06 -18.44
CA PHE A 339 -10.80 -0.63 -17.32
C PHE A 339 -11.69 -1.75 -16.76
N ARG A 340 -12.10 -2.75 -17.54
CA ARG A 340 -13.05 -3.82 -17.13
C ARG A 340 -12.68 -4.50 -15.82
N LYS A 341 -11.39 -4.70 -15.55
CA LYS A 341 -10.89 -5.29 -14.31
C LYS A 341 -11.25 -4.50 -13.05
N HIS A 342 -11.53 -3.20 -13.19
CA HIS A 342 -11.88 -2.29 -12.10
C HIS A 342 -13.37 -2.26 -11.76
N VAL A 343 -14.25 -2.65 -12.70
CA VAL A 343 -15.72 -2.56 -12.57
C VAL A 343 -16.23 -3.21 -11.28
N ALA A 344 -15.77 -4.43 -10.99
CA ALA A 344 -16.21 -5.16 -9.79
C ALA A 344 -15.79 -4.46 -8.48
N TRP A 345 -14.67 -3.75 -8.47
CA TRP A 345 -14.18 -3.04 -7.29
C TRP A 345 -14.96 -1.74 -7.06
N TYR A 346 -15.26 -0.99 -8.11
CA TYR A 346 -16.07 0.23 -8.01
C TYR A 346 -17.51 -0.08 -7.54
N LEU A 347 -18.12 -1.11 -8.10
CA LEU A 347 -19.50 -1.48 -7.81
C LEU A 347 -19.66 -2.41 -6.60
N LYS A 348 -18.62 -2.60 -5.78
CA LYS A 348 -18.69 -3.44 -4.58
C LYS A 348 -19.79 -2.94 -3.64
N GLY A 349 -20.73 -3.83 -3.28
CA GLY A 349 -21.81 -3.59 -2.33
C GLY A 349 -23.07 -2.94 -2.94
N PHE A 350 -22.97 -2.19 -4.04
CA PHE A 350 -24.13 -1.60 -4.70
C PHE A 350 -25.06 -2.64 -5.33
N ALA A 351 -26.36 -2.35 -5.30
CA ALA A 351 -27.41 -3.21 -5.87
C ALA A 351 -27.49 -3.03 -7.39
N VAL A 352 -26.53 -3.61 -8.11
CA VAL A 352 -26.41 -3.49 -9.59
C VAL A 352 -27.04 -4.68 -10.33
N GLY A 353 -27.19 -5.83 -9.66
CA GLY A 353 -27.66 -7.07 -10.31
C GLY A 353 -26.55 -7.78 -11.12
N SER A 354 -26.72 -9.08 -11.35
CA SER A 354 -25.69 -9.91 -12.00
C SER A 354 -25.56 -9.60 -13.49
N GLU A 355 -26.68 -9.36 -14.19
CA GLU A 355 -26.67 -9.12 -15.64
C GLU A 355 -26.01 -7.79 -15.98
N MET A 356 -26.33 -6.73 -15.24
CA MET A 356 -25.67 -5.45 -15.46
C MET A 356 -24.17 -5.48 -15.11
N ARG A 357 -23.79 -6.20 -14.04
CA ARG A 357 -22.35 -6.43 -13.73
C ARG A 357 -21.61 -7.12 -14.87
N LYS A 358 -22.24 -8.14 -15.49
CA LYS A 358 -21.66 -8.82 -16.67
C LYS A 358 -21.55 -7.87 -17.85
N ARG A 359 -22.62 -7.11 -18.15
CA ARG A 359 -22.64 -6.14 -19.24
C ARG A 359 -21.53 -5.10 -19.08
N LEU A 360 -21.41 -4.47 -17.92
CA LEU A 360 -20.36 -3.48 -17.64
C LEU A 360 -18.94 -4.10 -17.67
N ALA A 361 -18.78 -5.37 -17.35
CA ALA A 361 -17.50 -6.07 -17.41
C ALA A 361 -17.04 -6.44 -18.83
N ILE A 362 -17.88 -6.23 -19.86
CA ILE A 362 -17.57 -6.55 -21.26
C ILE A 362 -17.71 -5.34 -22.19
N THR A 363 -18.02 -4.14 -21.67
CA THR A 363 -18.12 -2.90 -22.48
C THR A 363 -16.84 -2.63 -23.24
N SER A 364 -16.93 -2.08 -24.45
CA SER A 364 -15.81 -1.83 -25.35
C SER A 364 -15.67 -0.37 -25.79
N SER A 365 -16.60 0.51 -25.36
CA SER A 365 -16.54 1.94 -25.58
C SER A 365 -17.00 2.73 -24.36
N LEU A 366 -16.61 4.00 -24.28
CA LEU A 366 -17.08 4.91 -23.22
C LEU A 366 -18.60 5.13 -23.31
N ALA A 367 -19.18 5.11 -24.50
CA ALA A 367 -20.61 5.21 -24.70
C ALA A 367 -21.34 4.03 -24.04
N GLU A 368 -20.94 2.78 -24.35
CA GLU A 368 -21.53 1.59 -23.73
C GLU A 368 -21.38 1.57 -22.21
N LEU A 369 -20.23 2.03 -21.69
CA LEU A 369 -20.00 2.13 -20.25
C LEU A 369 -20.95 3.14 -19.62
N SER A 370 -21.09 4.33 -20.22
CA SER A 370 -21.95 5.42 -19.71
C SER A 370 -23.44 5.01 -19.78
N GLU A 371 -23.92 4.49 -20.90
CA GLU A 371 -25.27 3.99 -21.06
C GLU A 371 -25.61 2.91 -20.02
N GLY A 372 -24.73 1.92 -19.83
CA GLY A 372 -24.95 0.89 -18.83
C GLY A 372 -24.95 1.39 -17.39
N LEU A 373 -24.20 2.46 -17.08
CA LEU A 373 -24.23 3.09 -15.77
C LEU A 373 -25.50 3.94 -15.57
N GLU A 374 -25.99 4.64 -16.61
CA GLU A 374 -27.21 5.46 -16.56
C GLU A 374 -28.49 4.63 -16.35
N GLU A 375 -28.50 3.36 -16.73
CA GLU A 375 -29.62 2.44 -16.47
C GLU A 375 -29.75 2.02 -14.99
N LEU A 376 -28.74 2.34 -14.16
CA LEU A 376 -28.76 2.02 -12.74
C LEU A 376 -29.52 3.08 -11.93
N ASP A 377 -30.04 2.68 -10.78
CA ASP A 377 -30.47 3.63 -9.74
C ASP A 377 -29.22 4.32 -9.17
N LEU A 378 -28.91 5.48 -9.73
CA LEU A 378 -27.71 6.25 -9.38
C LEU A 378 -27.82 6.96 -8.02
N ASP A 379 -29.01 7.03 -7.42
CA ASP A 379 -29.23 7.70 -6.14
C ASP A 379 -28.98 6.76 -4.94
N GLN A 380 -28.54 5.51 -5.22
CA GLN A 380 -28.07 4.60 -4.16
C GLN A 380 -26.96 5.25 -3.35
N THR A 381 -27.16 5.29 -2.04
CA THR A 381 -26.15 5.73 -1.08
C THR A 381 -25.09 4.66 -0.89
N TRP A 382 -23.93 5.05 -0.30
CA TRP A 382 -22.82 4.14 -0.04
C TRP A 382 -23.27 2.91 0.77
N PRO A 383 -23.14 1.69 0.24
CA PRO A 383 -23.59 0.48 0.93
C PRO A 383 -22.59 0.05 2.01
N VAL A 384 -23.09 -0.41 3.14
CA VAL A 384 -22.27 -0.94 4.26
C VAL A 384 -21.32 -2.03 3.78
N GLY A 385 -21.74 -2.91 2.87
CA GLY A 385 -20.91 -3.97 2.29
C GLY A 385 -19.78 -3.48 1.37
N ALA A 386 -19.73 -2.18 1.06
CA ALA A 386 -18.67 -1.60 0.24
C ALA A 386 -17.38 -1.36 1.04
N ASP A 387 -17.45 -1.27 2.35
CA ASP A 387 -16.27 -1.11 3.20
C ASP A 387 -15.49 -2.42 3.36
N GLY A 388 -14.28 -2.32 3.93
CA GLY A 388 -13.43 -3.47 4.23
C GLY A 388 -12.73 -4.10 3.01
N PRO A 389 -12.32 -5.38 3.12
CA PRO A 389 -11.40 -6.05 2.19
C PRO A 389 -11.83 -6.02 0.73
N ARG A 390 -10.89 -5.70 -0.15
CA ARG A 390 -11.08 -5.59 -1.61
C ARG A 390 -9.98 -6.34 -2.36
N GLY A 391 -10.25 -6.66 -3.63
CA GLY A 391 -9.33 -7.41 -4.47
C GLY A 391 -9.17 -8.87 -4.01
N ARG A 392 -8.03 -9.47 -4.34
CA ARG A 392 -7.76 -10.86 -3.93
C ARG A 392 -7.57 -10.93 -2.41
N THR A 393 -8.27 -11.87 -1.77
CA THR A 393 -8.19 -12.15 -0.32
C THR A 393 -7.75 -13.59 -0.01
N SER A 394 -7.61 -14.43 -1.04
CA SER A 394 -7.16 -15.82 -0.89
C SER A 394 -5.63 -15.91 -0.75
N GLY A 395 -5.17 -16.83 0.05
CA GLY A 395 -3.77 -17.13 0.30
C GLY A 395 -3.53 -18.60 0.53
N ASN A 396 -2.32 -18.93 1.01
CA ASN A 396 -1.78 -20.25 1.23
C ASN A 396 -1.45 -21.02 -0.06
N ASN A 397 -0.65 -20.38 -0.91
CA ASN A 397 -0.03 -21.07 -2.02
C ASN A 397 1.44 -21.32 -1.68
N ARG A 398 1.91 -22.53 -2.01
CA ARG A 398 3.33 -22.84 -1.96
C ARG A 398 4.09 -21.84 -2.83
N VAL A 399 5.12 -21.18 -2.27
CA VAL A 399 5.97 -20.27 -3.03
C VAL A 399 6.84 -21.08 -3.98
N VAL A 400 6.82 -20.72 -5.26
CA VAL A 400 7.67 -21.36 -6.27
C VAL A 400 9.01 -20.64 -6.27
N LEU A 401 10.08 -21.38 -6.00
CA LEU A 401 11.45 -20.87 -5.89
C LEU A 401 12.36 -21.58 -6.90
N PRO A 402 13.55 -21.04 -7.22
CA PRO A 402 14.56 -21.77 -7.96
C PRO A 402 15.02 -23.03 -7.20
N ASP A 403 15.48 -24.03 -7.92
CA ASP A 403 15.99 -25.26 -7.33
C ASP A 403 17.16 -24.96 -6.38
N GLY A 404 17.07 -25.51 -5.17
CA GLY A 404 18.09 -25.32 -4.15
C GLY A 404 18.16 -23.93 -3.52
N TRP A 405 17.23 -23.02 -3.81
CA TRP A 405 17.25 -21.63 -3.34
C TRP A 405 17.42 -21.50 -1.82
N LEU A 406 16.81 -22.36 -1.04
CA LEU A 406 16.85 -22.32 0.42
C LEU A 406 18.05 -23.03 1.05
N LYS A 407 19.03 -23.55 0.26
CA LYS A 407 20.19 -24.28 0.80
C LYS A 407 21.20 -23.37 1.49
N ASP A 408 21.53 -22.22 0.88
CA ASP A 408 22.54 -21.29 1.40
C ASP A 408 22.01 -19.85 1.29
N PRO A 409 21.74 -19.18 2.44
CA PRO A 409 21.27 -17.79 2.47
C PRO A 409 22.35 -16.77 2.08
N TYR A 410 23.63 -17.16 2.04
CA TYR A 410 24.75 -16.27 1.73
C TYR A 410 25.29 -16.44 0.31
N GLU A 411 24.75 -17.36 -0.46
CA GLU A 411 25.13 -17.56 -1.85
C GLU A 411 24.93 -16.27 -2.68
N CYS A 412 25.97 -15.90 -3.43
CA CYS A 412 25.95 -14.76 -4.37
C CYS A 412 25.70 -15.17 -5.81
N ALA A 413 25.49 -16.46 -6.11
CA ALA A 413 25.30 -16.90 -7.48
C ALA A 413 24.13 -16.16 -8.07
N GLY A 414 24.41 -15.14 -8.88
CA GLY A 414 23.45 -14.43 -9.70
C GLY A 414 22.75 -15.46 -10.59
N LEU A 415 21.46 -15.43 -10.58
CA LEU A 415 20.69 -16.05 -11.66
C LEU A 415 21.15 -15.32 -12.91
N GLY A 416 21.68 -16.04 -13.93
CA GLY A 416 22.23 -15.45 -15.12
C GLY A 416 21.30 -14.39 -15.75
N GLU A 417 21.83 -13.56 -16.62
CA GLU A 417 21.11 -12.47 -17.32
C GLU A 417 19.75 -12.89 -17.89
N ASP A 418 19.60 -14.18 -18.22
CA ASP A 418 18.35 -14.76 -18.76
C ASP A 418 17.21 -14.85 -17.73
N ALA A 419 17.46 -14.68 -16.43
CA ALA A 419 16.42 -14.75 -15.42
C ALA A 419 15.37 -13.62 -15.53
N GLU A 420 15.67 -12.53 -16.22
CA GLU A 420 14.77 -11.37 -16.40
C GLU A 420 14.08 -11.32 -17.79
N LEU A 421 14.48 -12.18 -18.76
CA LEU A 421 14.04 -12.08 -20.15
C LEU A 421 12.53 -12.20 -20.39
N ASP A 422 11.76 -12.84 -19.54
CA ASP A 422 10.31 -13.08 -19.70
C ASP A 422 9.40 -12.22 -18.83
N THR A 423 9.91 -11.17 -18.19
CA THR A 423 9.17 -10.39 -17.19
C THR A 423 8.73 -9.01 -17.66
N SER A 424 8.50 -8.80 -18.96
CA SER A 424 7.72 -7.63 -19.39
C SER A 424 6.41 -7.61 -18.63
N GLY A 425 6.13 -6.49 -17.96
CA GLY A 425 5.02 -6.29 -17.02
C GLY A 425 3.76 -7.03 -17.40
N GLY A 426 3.22 -7.78 -16.43
CA GLY A 426 2.10 -8.70 -16.59
C GLY A 426 0.79 -8.04 -16.88
#